data_7582135e98c2bcc0da5761cf37291705
#
_entry.id   7582135e98c2bcc0da5761cf37291705
#
_cell.length_a   1.000
_cell.length_b   1.000
_cell.length_c   1.000
_cell.angle_alpha   90.00
_cell.angle_beta   90.00
_cell.angle_gamma   90.00
#
_symmetry.space_group_name_H-M   'P 1'
#
loop_
_entity.id
_entity.type
_entity.pdbx_description
1 polymer ?
#
loop_
_entity_poly.entity_id
_entity_poly.type
_entity_poly.pdbx_seq_one_letter_code
_entity_poly.pdbx_strand_id
1 'polypeptide(L)'
;MKENKIRALLNEGMPTTSTRIWSTWPFYTEIIGETANFDYVEFVAEYAPFTHADLENIARAAELKDMATMIKVDFQNRGYVAQKAVAAGFQAINFADHHTAAEVAESVNMLKPDCLGRGRFGYPNRRYIGTQSHIAQMDHVKRLDDVVLCFMIEKGEAMENIEEICAVPGVDMVQFGPSDYSMSLGKNKAGYD
;
A
#
# COMPACT_ATOMS: atom_id res chain seq x y z
N MET A 1 -9.49 0.97 15.38
CA MET A 1 -8.96 1.35 14.06
C MET A 1 -10.10 1.57 13.13
N LYS A 2 -10.01 2.57 12.28
CA LYS A 2 -11.05 2.88 11.30
C LYS A 2 -11.15 1.82 10.22
N GLU A 3 -12.30 1.70 9.60
CA GLU A 3 -12.52 0.91 8.40
C GLU A 3 -11.52 1.31 7.29
N ASN A 4 -11.14 0.37 6.44
CA ASN A 4 -10.26 0.66 5.31
C ASN A 4 -11.03 1.45 4.24
N LYS A 5 -10.83 2.78 4.22
CA LYS A 5 -11.55 3.68 3.30
C LYS A 5 -11.27 3.36 1.83
N ILE A 6 -10.04 2.99 1.49
CA ILE A 6 -9.69 2.63 0.10
C ILE A 6 -10.44 1.37 -0.30
N ARG A 7 -10.46 0.34 0.55
CA ARG A 7 -11.20 -0.91 0.30
C ARG A 7 -12.69 -0.66 0.15
N ALA A 8 -13.28 0.19 1.00
CA ALA A 8 -14.69 0.53 0.92
C ALA A 8 -15.04 1.18 -0.43
N LEU A 9 -14.27 2.18 -0.86
CA LEU A 9 -14.46 2.85 -2.15
C LEU A 9 -14.30 1.89 -3.34
N LEU A 10 -13.29 1.02 -3.30
CA LEU A 10 -13.09 0.00 -4.35
C LEU A 10 -14.28 -0.97 -4.44
N ASN A 11 -14.81 -1.41 -3.30
CA ASN A 11 -15.95 -2.32 -3.26
C ASN A 11 -17.24 -1.68 -3.83
N GLU A 12 -17.36 -0.36 -3.72
CA GLU A 12 -18.47 0.43 -4.28
C GLU A 12 -18.24 0.83 -5.75
N GLY A 13 -17.09 0.49 -6.32
CA GLY A 13 -16.71 0.91 -7.67
C GLY A 13 -16.47 2.43 -7.79
N MET A 14 -16.18 3.09 -6.67
CA MET A 14 -15.95 4.53 -6.63
C MET A 14 -14.47 4.86 -6.90
N PRO A 15 -14.19 5.97 -7.60
CA PRO A 15 -12.82 6.45 -7.76
C PRO A 15 -12.25 6.89 -6.41
N THR A 16 -10.92 6.83 -6.30
CA THR A 16 -10.18 7.33 -5.15
C THR A 16 -9.27 8.48 -5.55
N THR A 17 -9.07 9.42 -4.63
CA THR A 17 -8.15 10.55 -4.82
C THR A 17 -7.02 10.50 -3.80
N SER A 18 -5.79 10.76 -4.24
CA SER A 18 -4.63 10.74 -3.37
C SER A 18 -3.61 11.81 -3.70
N THR A 19 -2.73 12.05 -2.73
CA THR A 19 -1.50 12.80 -2.96
C THR A 19 -0.30 12.08 -2.37
N ARG A 20 0.90 12.29 -2.92
CA ARG A 20 2.15 11.71 -2.43
C ARG A 20 2.82 12.61 -1.41
N ILE A 21 3.44 11.98 -0.42
CA ILE A 21 4.28 12.63 0.57
C ILE A 21 5.63 11.93 0.67
N TRP A 22 6.70 12.72 0.88
CA TRP A 22 8.08 12.25 1.13
C TRP A 22 8.57 12.66 2.52
N SER A 23 7.75 13.39 3.26
CA SER A 23 8.06 13.84 4.61
C SER A 23 7.38 12.93 5.63
N THR A 24 8.11 12.58 6.68
CA THR A 24 7.57 11.84 7.84
C THR A 24 6.94 12.74 8.89
N TRP A 25 6.99 14.07 8.71
CA TRP A 25 6.40 15.01 9.67
C TRP A 25 4.87 14.91 9.63
N PRO A 26 4.21 14.43 10.70
CA PRO A 26 2.79 14.13 10.68
C PRO A 26 1.90 15.35 10.42
N PHE A 27 2.38 16.56 10.75
CA PHE A 27 1.67 17.80 10.48
C PHE A 27 1.39 18.04 8.98
N TYR A 28 2.27 17.56 8.08
CA TYR A 28 1.99 17.58 6.64
C TYR A 28 0.76 16.76 6.29
N THR A 29 0.64 15.58 6.87
CA THR A 29 -0.54 14.72 6.68
C THR A 29 -1.81 15.39 7.21
N GLU A 30 -1.72 16.08 8.36
CA GLU A 30 -2.85 16.82 8.91
C GLU A 30 -3.28 17.99 8.03
N ILE A 31 -2.33 18.78 7.47
CA ILE A 31 -2.61 19.89 6.54
C ILE A 31 -3.31 19.36 5.28
N ILE A 32 -2.81 18.26 4.72
CA ILE A 32 -3.41 17.63 3.54
C ILE A 32 -4.85 17.22 3.85
N GLY A 33 -5.06 16.57 4.99
CA GLY A 33 -6.39 16.13 5.41
C GLY A 33 -7.36 17.27 5.68
N GLU A 34 -6.88 18.41 6.14
CA GLU A 34 -7.70 19.60 6.36
C GLU A 34 -8.31 20.15 5.06
N THR A 35 -7.69 19.85 3.91
CA THR A 35 -8.25 20.25 2.62
C THR A 35 -9.51 19.47 2.23
N ALA A 36 -9.74 18.31 2.83
CA ALA A 36 -10.82 17.37 2.50
C ALA A 36 -10.88 16.92 1.01
N ASN A 37 -9.77 17.05 0.27
CA ASN A 37 -9.70 16.76 -1.16
C ASN A 37 -9.21 15.33 -1.47
N PHE A 38 -8.67 14.64 -0.47
CA PHE A 38 -8.01 13.35 -0.66
C PHE A 38 -8.59 12.26 0.22
N ASP A 39 -8.77 11.08 -0.36
CA ASP A 39 -9.19 9.88 0.37
C ASP A 39 -8.03 9.24 1.13
N TYR A 40 -6.81 9.38 0.61
CA TYR A 40 -5.60 8.88 1.26
C TYR A 40 -4.35 9.67 0.88
N VAL A 41 -3.32 9.51 1.70
CA VAL A 41 -1.94 9.92 1.38
C VAL A 41 -1.11 8.68 1.05
N GLU A 42 -0.23 8.80 0.04
CA GLU A 42 0.77 7.80 -0.31
C GLU A 42 2.15 8.26 0.17
N PHE A 43 2.70 7.58 1.19
CA PHE A 43 4.06 7.82 1.64
C PHE A 43 5.06 7.04 0.77
N VAL A 44 5.99 7.75 0.11
CA VAL A 44 6.98 7.16 -0.81
C VAL A 44 8.20 6.69 -0.01
N ALA A 45 8.05 5.57 0.70
CA ALA A 45 9.10 4.99 1.53
C ALA A 45 10.26 4.37 0.73
N GLU A 46 10.05 4.14 -0.56
CA GLU A 46 11.08 3.65 -1.48
C GLU A 46 12.33 4.55 -1.47
N TYR A 47 12.14 5.87 -1.35
CA TYR A 47 13.23 6.85 -1.41
C TYR A 47 13.34 7.75 -0.18
N ALA A 48 12.28 7.91 0.58
CA ALA A 48 12.28 8.79 1.74
C ALA A 48 12.89 8.10 2.97
N PRO A 49 13.70 8.80 3.77
CA PRO A 49 14.16 8.26 5.04
C PRO A 49 13.00 8.21 6.04
N PHE A 50 12.91 7.13 6.82
CA PHE A 50 11.89 6.98 7.85
C PHE A 50 12.32 5.99 8.94
N THR A 51 11.62 6.07 10.06
CA THR A 51 11.63 5.08 11.14
C THR A 51 10.25 4.42 11.26
N HIS A 52 10.17 3.28 11.97
CA HIS A 52 8.86 2.65 12.22
C HIS A 52 7.92 3.53 13.05
N ALA A 53 8.45 4.39 13.92
CA ALA A 53 7.66 5.36 14.67
C ALA A 53 7.02 6.42 13.76
N ASP A 54 7.71 6.81 12.70
CA ASP A 54 7.17 7.74 11.71
C ASP A 54 5.95 7.15 11.00
N LEU A 55 6.01 5.86 10.64
CA LEU A 55 4.87 5.18 10.01
C LEU A 55 3.63 5.21 10.93
N GLU A 56 3.80 4.94 12.23
CA GLU A 56 2.70 5.05 13.18
C GLU A 56 2.14 6.47 13.29
N ASN A 57 2.99 7.49 13.23
CA ASN A 57 2.59 8.89 13.35
C ASN A 57 1.88 9.38 12.08
N ILE A 58 2.35 9.00 10.89
CA ILE A 58 1.64 9.27 9.63
C ILE A 58 0.23 8.64 9.65
N ALA A 59 0.14 7.37 10.07
CA ALA A 59 -1.16 6.69 10.16
C ALA A 59 -2.11 7.37 11.15
N ARG A 60 -1.62 7.80 12.34
CA ARG A 60 -2.43 8.55 13.32
C ARG A 60 -2.92 9.88 12.77
N ALA A 61 -2.03 10.63 12.11
CA ALA A 61 -2.38 11.93 11.53
C ALA A 61 -3.46 11.80 10.44
N ALA A 62 -3.33 10.79 9.57
CA ALA A 62 -4.34 10.50 8.56
C ALA A 62 -5.70 10.11 9.18
N GLU A 63 -5.69 9.24 10.20
CA GLU A 63 -6.91 8.82 10.90
C GLU A 63 -7.65 9.98 11.59
N LEU A 64 -6.93 11.00 12.09
CA LEU A 64 -7.53 12.22 12.67
C LEU A 64 -8.32 13.03 11.63
N LYS A 65 -7.97 12.90 10.36
CA LYS A 65 -8.57 13.64 9.25
C LYS A 65 -9.45 12.78 8.34
N ASP A 66 -9.80 11.58 8.79
CA ASP A 66 -10.60 10.62 8.03
C ASP A 66 -10.01 10.23 6.66
N MET A 67 -8.70 10.24 6.58
CA MET A 67 -7.95 9.75 5.44
C MET A 67 -7.38 8.34 5.70
N ALA A 68 -7.26 7.56 4.64
CA ALA A 68 -6.48 6.33 4.63
C ALA A 68 -4.99 6.62 4.39
N THR A 69 -4.17 5.59 4.50
CA THR A 69 -2.74 5.65 4.20
C THR A 69 -2.33 4.51 3.28
N MET A 70 -1.54 4.85 2.28
CA MET A 70 -0.81 3.93 1.41
C MET A 70 0.69 4.16 1.59
N ILE A 71 1.49 3.12 1.48
CA ILE A 71 2.96 3.22 1.47
C ILE A 71 3.50 2.59 0.19
N LYS A 72 4.37 3.32 -0.53
CA LYS A 72 5.15 2.77 -1.64
C LYS A 72 6.44 2.19 -1.08
N VAL A 73 6.71 0.92 -1.37
CA VAL A 73 7.85 0.17 -0.85
C VAL A 73 8.76 -0.31 -1.99
N ASP A 74 10.08 -0.35 -1.73
CA ASP A 74 11.07 -0.92 -2.64
C ASP A 74 10.93 -2.44 -2.75
N PHE A 75 11.42 -3.01 -3.85
CA PHE A 75 11.33 -4.44 -4.11
C PHE A 75 12.13 -5.28 -3.11
N GLN A 76 13.34 -4.83 -2.73
CA GLN A 76 14.27 -5.62 -1.93
C GLN A 76 13.79 -5.82 -0.50
N ASN A 77 13.19 -4.79 0.11
CA ASN A 77 12.73 -4.81 1.50
C ASN A 77 11.21 -4.93 1.64
N ARG A 78 10.49 -5.19 0.54
CA ARG A 78 9.03 -5.08 0.47
C ARG A 78 8.29 -5.83 1.59
N GLY A 79 8.67 -7.07 1.86
CA GLY A 79 8.01 -7.86 2.90
C GLY A 79 8.22 -7.27 4.29
N TYR A 80 9.44 -6.87 4.62
CA TYR A 80 9.75 -6.29 5.92
C TYR A 80 9.05 -4.95 6.14
N VAL A 81 9.16 -4.03 5.17
CA VAL A 81 8.58 -2.69 5.29
C VAL A 81 7.04 -2.76 5.28
N ALA A 82 6.45 -3.51 4.36
CA ALA A 82 5.00 -3.63 4.23
C ALA A 82 4.34 -4.22 5.49
N GLN A 83 4.92 -5.29 6.08
CA GLN A 83 4.40 -5.85 7.32
C GLN A 83 4.47 -4.87 8.49
N LYS A 84 5.55 -4.06 8.59
CA LYS A 84 5.67 -3.01 9.60
C LYS A 84 4.67 -1.88 9.37
N ALA A 85 4.44 -1.49 8.12
CA ALA A 85 3.46 -0.48 7.76
C ALA A 85 2.02 -0.91 8.10
N VAL A 86 1.63 -2.14 7.78
CA VAL A 86 0.33 -2.69 8.18
C VAL A 86 0.19 -2.71 9.70
N ALA A 87 1.22 -3.16 10.42
CA ALA A 87 1.23 -3.13 11.89
C ALA A 87 1.13 -1.71 12.45
N ALA A 88 1.66 -0.71 11.76
CA ALA A 88 1.57 0.71 12.11
C ALA A 88 0.19 1.33 11.83
N GLY A 89 -0.63 0.72 10.97
CA GLY A 89 -1.97 1.17 10.63
C GLY A 89 -2.17 1.59 9.18
N PHE A 90 -1.20 1.34 8.30
CA PHE A 90 -1.38 1.57 6.87
C PHE A 90 -2.43 0.61 6.30
N GLN A 91 -3.25 1.14 5.42
CA GLN A 91 -4.41 0.45 4.86
C GLN A 91 -4.17 -0.06 3.44
N ALA A 92 -3.12 0.43 2.79
CA ALA A 92 -2.72 -0.01 1.45
C ALA A 92 -1.20 -0.05 1.31
N ILE A 93 -0.73 -0.96 0.47
CA ILE A 93 0.67 -1.11 0.10
C ILE A 93 0.79 -0.99 -1.41
N ASN A 94 1.68 -0.13 -1.88
CA ASN A 94 2.05 0.01 -3.27
C ASN A 94 3.46 -0.57 -3.48
N PHE A 95 3.54 -1.64 -4.24
CA PHE A 95 4.77 -2.37 -4.52
C PHE A 95 5.45 -1.88 -5.78
N ALA A 96 6.70 -1.44 -5.68
CA ALA A 96 7.54 -1.04 -6.81
C ALA A 96 8.24 -2.21 -7.50
N ASP A 97 8.72 -2.00 -8.72
CA ASP A 97 9.71 -2.81 -9.43
C ASP A 97 9.35 -4.29 -9.68
N HIS A 98 8.08 -4.65 -9.73
CA HIS A 98 7.67 -6.00 -10.12
C HIS A 98 7.67 -6.15 -11.65
N HIS A 99 8.13 -7.29 -12.12
CA HIS A 99 8.21 -7.62 -13.54
C HIS A 99 7.22 -8.71 -13.96
N THR A 100 6.93 -9.65 -13.06
CA THR A 100 6.20 -10.87 -13.38
C THR A 100 5.06 -11.15 -12.42
N ALA A 101 4.06 -11.91 -12.87
CA ALA A 101 2.98 -12.41 -12.02
C ALA A 101 3.48 -13.26 -10.84
N ALA A 102 4.60 -13.98 -11.01
CA ALA A 102 5.20 -14.79 -9.95
C ALA A 102 5.72 -13.92 -8.80
N GLU A 103 6.43 -12.82 -9.10
CA GLU A 103 6.89 -11.85 -8.08
C GLU A 103 5.73 -11.17 -7.38
N VAL A 104 4.67 -10.85 -8.13
CA VAL A 104 3.43 -10.27 -7.58
C VAL A 104 2.77 -11.27 -6.63
N ALA A 105 2.62 -12.53 -7.02
CA ALA A 105 2.05 -13.57 -6.16
C ALA A 105 2.86 -13.79 -4.89
N GLU A 106 4.20 -13.71 -4.95
CA GLU A 106 5.06 -13.76 -3.77
C GLU A 106 4.77 -12.60 -2.82
N SER A 107 4.64 -11.38 -3.34
CA SER A 107 4.35 -10.19 -2.54
C SER A 107 2.95 -10.22 -1.92
N VAL A 108 1.95 -10.71 -2.63
CA VAL A 108 0.61 -10.98 -2.08
C VAL A 108 0.71 -11.97 -0.92
N ASN A 109 1.46 -13.07 -1.09
CA ASN A 109 1.64 -14.10 -0.07
C ASN A 109 2.27 -13.55 1.23
N MET A 110 3.14 -12.53 1.15
CA MET A 110 3.76 -11.91 2.32
C MET A 110 2.77 -11.17 3.22
N LEU A 111 1.64 -10.69 2.67
CA LEU A 111 0.71 -9.78 3.37
C LEU A 111 -0.68 -10.34 3.60
N LYS A 112 -1.10 -11.36 2.86
CA LYS A 112 -2.40 -11.97 3.10
C LYS A 112 -2.35 -12.98 4.25
N PRO A 113 -3.44 -13.13 5.03
CA PRO A 113 -3.49 -14.04 6.17
C PRO A 113 -3.31 -15.51 5.76
N ASP A 114 -2.57 -16.25 6.59
CA ASP A 114 -2.31 -17.68 6.39
C ASP A 114 -3.59 -18.52 6.40
N CYS A 115 -4.46 -18.29 7.36
CA CYS A 115 -5.68 -19.09 7.55
C CYS A 115 -6.68 -19.00 6.39
N LEU A 116 -6.52 -18.06 5.46
CA LEU A 116 -7.32 -17.97 4.24
C LEU A 116 -6.71 -18.72 3.06
N GLY A 117 -5.58 -19.40 3.26
CA GLY A 117 -4.87 -20.16 2.23
C GLY A 117 -4.23 -19.30 1.14
N ARG A 118 -4.10 -17.97 1.36
CA ARG A 118 -3.60 -17.01 0.37
C ARG A 118 -2.29 -16.34 0.77
N GLY A 119 -1.78 -16.62 1.95
CA GLY A 119 -0.61 -15.92 2.45
C GLY A 119 0.03 -16.58 3.66
N ARG A 120 0.95 -15.87 4.27
CA ARG A 120 1.70 -16.27 5.46
C ARG A 120 1.74 -15.19 6.55
N PHE A 121 0.98 -14.10 6.40
CA PHE A 121 0.98 -13.01 7.37
C PHE A 121 0.27 -13.46 8.66
N GLY A 122 1.01 -13.36 9.75
CA GLY A 122 0.51 -13.72 11.08
C GLY A 122 -0.24 -12.59 11.77
N TYR A 123 -0.21 -12.63 13.12
CA TYR A 123 -0.89 -11.67 13.97
C TYR A 123 0.03 -10.47 14.28
N PRO A 124 -0.11 -9.31 13.63
CA PRO A 124 0.75 -8.16 13.87
C PRO A 124 0.38 -7.46 15.18
N ASN A 125 0.86 -8.00 16.31
CA ASN A 125 0.57 -7.50 17.65
C ASN A 125 1.22 -6.12 17.90
N ARG A 126 0.74 -5.13 17.21
CA ARG A 126 1.16 -3.74 17.34
C ARG A 126 -0.08 -2.83 17.31
N ARG A 127 0.07 -1.56 16.91
CA ARG A 127 -0.95 -0.53 16.92
C ARG A 127 -2.28 -0.96 16.24
N TYR A 128 -2.20 -1.73 15.18
CA TYR A 128 -3.37 -2.18 14.43
C TYR A 128 -4.26 -3.15 15.22
N ILE A 129 -3.65 -4.05 15.98
CA ILE A 129 -4.32 -5.12 16.73
C ILE A 129 -4.09 -4.99 18.24
N GLY A 130 -2.86 -4.68 18.67
CA GLY A 130 -2.43 -4.78 20.04
C GLY A 130 -3.19 -3.92 21.06
N THR A 131 -3.93 -2.90 20.59
CA THR A 131 -4.76 -2.04 21.43
C THR A 131 -6.23 -2.45 21.47
N GLN A 132 -6.58 -3.56 20.80
CA GLN A 132 -7.97 -4.00 20.63
C GLN A 132 -8.12 -5.47 21.04
N SER A 133 -7.69 -5.82 22.25
CA SER A 133 -7.68 -7.18 22.77
C SER A 133 -9.06 -7.86 22.86
N HIS A 134 -10.14 -7.08 22.78
CA HIS A 134 -11.52 -7.57 22.80
C HIS A 134 -12.03 -8.02 21.44
N ILE A 135 -11.28 -7.80 20.36
CA ILE A 135 -11.71 -8.19 19.01
C ILE A 135 -11.33 -9.66 18.78
N ALA A 136 -12.25 -10.43 18.21
CA ALA A 136 -11.99 -11.81 17.84
C ALA A 136 -10.89 -11.91 16.77
N GLN A 137 -10.08 -12.96 16.82
CA GLN A 137 -8.97 -13.14 15.85
C GLN A 137 -9.45 -13.16 14.40
N MET A 138 -10.61 -13.74 14.12
CA MET A 138 -11.15 -13.76 12.75
C MET A 138 -11.60 -12.39 12.25
N ASP A 139 -11.99 -11.47 13.13
CA ASP A 139 -12.22 -10.07 12.75
C ASP A 139 -10.91 -9.37 12.38
N HIS A 140 -9.81 -9.72 13.03
CA HIS A 140 -8.48 -9.24 12.63
C HIS A 140 -8.04 -9.81 11.29
N VAL A 141 -8.28 -11.11 11.06
CA VAL A 141 -8.01 -11.76 9.77
C VAL A 141 -8.72 -11.02 8.65
N LYS A 142 -10.00 -10.70 8.83
CA LYS A 142 -10.76 -9.92 7.84
C LYS A 142 -10.12 -8.56 7.58
N ARG A 143 -9.72 -7.83 8.62
CA ARG A 143 -9.05 -6.53 8.48
C ARG A 143 -7.71 -6.62 7.76
N LEU A 144 -6.94 -7.69 7.98
CA LEU A 144 -5.70 -7.92 7.26
C LEU A 144 -5.96 -8.26 5.79
N ASP A 145 -7.03 -9.01 5.53
CA ASP A 145 -7.45 -9.32 4.16
C ASP A 145 -7.94 -8.08 3.41
N ASP A 146 -8.54 -7.15 4.11
CA ASP A 146 -9.00 -5.86 3.57
C ASP A 146 -7.85 -4.90 3.20
N VAL A 147 -6.60 -5.18 3.60
CA VAL A 147 -5.44 -4.38 3.15
C VAL A 147 -5.36 -4.40 1.64
N VAL A 148 -5.37 -3.20 1.04
CA VAL A 148 -5.32 -3.03 -0.42
C VAL A 148 -3.90 -3.22 -0.92
N LEU A 149 -3.72 -4.06 -1.93
CA LEU A 149 -2.44 -4.30 -2.57
C LEU A 149 -2.45 -3.70 -3.98
N CYS A 150 -1.60 -2.70 -4.15
CA CYS A 150 -1.35 -2.00 -5.40
C CYS A 150 0.02 -2.39 -5.94
N PHE A 151 0.15 -2.50 -7.25
CA PHE A 151 1.42 -2.81 -7.91
C PHE A 151 1.76 -1.74 -8.96
N MET A 152 3.01 -1.23 -8.91
CA MET A 152 3.49 -0.31 -9.92
C MET A 152 3.74 -1.03 -11.23
N ILE A 153 3.15 -0.54 -12.31
CA ILE A 153 3.49 -0.94 -13.68
C ILE A 153 4.45 0.12 -14.22
N GLU A 154 5.73 -0.17 -14.10
CA GLU A 154 6.80 0.81 -14.34
C GLU A 154 8.04 0.21 -15.01
N LYS A 155 7.94 -1.04 -15.51
CA LYS A 155 8.97 -1.71 -16.32
C LYS A 155 8.35 -2.20 -17.63
N GLY A 156 9.16 -2.25 -18.70
CA GLY A 156 8.69 -2.77 -19.99
C GLY A 156 8.12 -4.17 -19.88
N GLU A 157 8.85 -5.08 -19.21
CA GLU A 157 8.42 -6.46 -18.96
C GLU A 157 7.12 -6.53 -18.15
N ALA A 158 6.93 -5.66 -17.13
CA ALA A 158 5.68 -5.62 -16.38
C ALA A 158 4.48 -5.20 -17.23
N MET A 159 4.71 -4.33 -18.22
CA MET A 159 3.67 -3.94 -19.18
C MET A 159 3.33 -5.08 -20.15
N GLU A 160 4.32 -5.87 -20.57
CA GLU A 160 4.09 -7.06 -21.38
C GLU A 160 3.30 -8.13 -20.62
N ASN A 161 3.51 -8.24 -19.32
CA ASN A 161 2.87 -9.22 -18.43
C ASN A 161 1.63 -8.66 -17.70
N ILE A 162 1.10 -7.50 -18.07
CA ILE A 162 0.08 -6.78 -17.29
C ILE A 162 -1.20 -7.59 -17.05
N GLU A 163 -1.66 -8.35 -18.03
CA GLU A 163 -2.86 -9.19 -17.90
C GLU A 163 -2.64 -10.31 -16.87
N GLU A 164 -1.48 -10.95 -16.91
CA GLU A 164 -1.10 -12.00 -15.95
C GLU A 164 -0.93 -11.43 -14.54
N ILE A 165 -0.31 -10.24 -14.41
CA ILE A 165 -0.16 -9.54 -13.14
C ILE A 165 -1.52 -9.19 -12.55
N CYS A 166 -2.42 -8.60 -13.34
CA CYS A 166 -3.76 -8.24 -12.89
C CYS A 166 -4.64 -9.45 -12.55
N ALA A 167 -4.33 -10.62 -13.11
CA ALA A 167 -5.05 -11.86 -12.83
C ALA A 167 -4.61 -12.54 -11.52
N VAL A 168 -3.52 -12.10 -10.88
CA VAL A 168 -3.04 -12.67 -9.61
C VAL A 168 -4.06 -12.40 -8.50
N PRO A 169 -4.59 -13.46 -7.84
CA PRO A 169 -5.54 -13.27 -6.75
C PRO A 169 -4.93 -12.43 -5.60
N GLY A 170 -5.56 -11.33 -5.26
CA GLY A 170 -5.10 -10.40 -4.22
C GLY A 170 -4.47 -9.12 -4.77
N VAL A 171 -4.33 -8.97 -6.08
CA VAL A 171 -4.08 -7.68 -6.72
C VAL A 171 -5.39 -6.89 -6.72
N ASP A 172 -5.37 -5.72 -6.09
CA ASP A 172 -6.55 -4.85 -5.98
C ASP A 172 -6.46 -3.64 -6.90
N MET A 173 -5.25 -3.14 -7.13
CA MET A 173 -4.98 -1.96 -7.93
C MET A 173 -3.67 -2.12 -8.69
N VAL A 174 -3.55 -1.37 -9.78
CA VAL A 174 -2.27 -1.10 -10.44
C VAL A 174 -2.08 0.42 -10.56
N GLN A 175 -0.83 0.87 -10.50
CA GLN A 175 -0.46 2.27 -10.65
C GLN A 175 0.61 2.38 -11.73
N PHE A 176 0.38 3.22 -12.73
CA PHE A 176 1.37 3.43 -13.79
C PHE A 176 2.48 4.38 -13.34
N GLY A 177 3.75 3.97 -13.53
CA GLY A 177 4.95 4.75 -13.24
C GLY A 177 5.65 5.23 -14.50
N PRO A 178 5.27 6.38 -15.10
CA PRO A 178 5.74 6.80 -16.42
C PRO A 178 7.25 7.06 -16.48
N SER A 179 7.85 7.55 -15.40
CA SER A 179 9.29 7.87 -15.39
C SER A 179 10.14 6.61 -15.47
N ASP A 180 9.89 5.65 -14.59
CA ASP A 180 10.63 4.39 -14.54
C ASP A 180 10.32 3.52 -15.77
N TYR A 181 9.07 3.56 -16.25
CA TYR A 181 8.69 2.89 -17.49
C TYR A 181 9.48 3.42 -18.69
N SER A 182 9.50 4.74 -18.88
CA SER A 182 10.25 5.34 -19.98
C SER A 182 11.74 5.06 -19.89
N MET A 183 12.30 5.10 -18.67
CA MET A 183 13.70 4.77 -18.40
C MET A 183 13.99 3.30 -18.73
N SER A 184 13.10 2.37 -18.38
CA SER A 184 13.25 0.94 -18.67
C SER A 184 13.28 0.63 -20.17
N LEU A 185 12.67 1.50 -20.99
CA LEU A 185 12.68 1.45 -22.46
C LEU A 185 13.85 2.24 -23.09
N GLY A 186 14.77 2.77 -22.28
CA GLY A 186 15.89 3.59 -22.75
C GLY A 186 15.49 4.97 -23.30
N LYS A 187 14.33 5.50 -22.89
CA LYS A 187 13.86 6.82 -23.33
C LYS A 187 14.47 7.94 -22.47
N ASN A 188 14.68 9.10 -23.10
CA ASN A 188 15.29 10.26 -22.44
C ASN A 188 14.30 11.12 -21.64
N LYS A 189 13.00 10.93 -21.85
CA LYS A 189 11.95 11.72 -21.21
C LYS A 189 10.81 10.82 -20.73
N ALA A 190 10.33 11.08 -19.54
CA ALA A 190 9.16 10.41 -18.99
C ALA A 190 7.89 10.83 -19.75
N GLY A 191 7.22 9.87 -20.40
CA GLY A 191 5.85 10.00 -20.85
C GLY A 191 5.57 10.90 -22.05
N TYR A 192 6.57 11.28 -22.85
CA TYR A 192 6.42 12.24 -23.95
C TYR A 192 6.84 11.73 -25.33
N ASP A 193 7.14 10.45 -25.50
CA ASP A 193 7.49 9.87 -26.83
C ASP A 193 6.72 8.59 -27.10
#